data_3a634eb2b454adf278afbb354f281be6
#
_entry.id   3a634eb2b454adf278afbb354f281be6
#
_cell.length_a   1.000
_cell.length_b   1.000
_cell.length_c   1.000
_cell.angle_alpha   90.00
_cell.angle_beta   90.00
_cell.angle_gamma   90.00
#
_symmetry.space_group_name_H-M   'P 1'
#
loop_
_entity.id
_entity.type
_entity.pdbx_description
1 polymer ?
#
loop_
_entity_poly.entity_id
_entity_poly.type
_entity_poly.pdbx_seq_one_letter_code
_entity_poly.pdbx_strand_id
1 'polypeptide(L)'
;MSKHKPRIIHFIVTLVFIGMGALVFVVLTATKPKLERTQPPVPKPMVSVARIKTRPQVVIIRGEGTVRPLREIQLVPQVNGKVVFTSRALVDGGEFQKGDVLLRIDPVDYQLAVTLAQARVKDSESKLKVAEEEAAVSREEWQLLYKADPKNNQIPALVAKEPQLAAAKAKLAADRADLQKAKLNLERTEIKAPFDGRVDEENVDIGQYVAVGQALATLFSINQAEIVVPFEDEDLYWFHVPGFTPGDEPGSVVSVSTRVAGR
;
A
#
# COMPACT_ATOMS: atom_id res chain seq x y z
N MET A 1 -61.15 59.83 120.53
CA MET A 1 -60.22 60.15 120.23
C MET A 1 -59.60 59.18 119.34
N SER A 2 -59.47 59.11 118.16
CA SER A 2 -59.10 58.06 117.32
C SER A 2 -58.09 58.49 116.29
N LYS A 3 -56.88 58.04 116.37
CA LYS A 3 -55.80 58.23 115.43
C LYS A 3 -55.55 56.88 114.66
N HIS A 4 -56.27 56.64 113.58
CA HIS A 4 -55.93 55.50 112.76
C HIS A 4 -56.20 55.73 111.25
N LYS A 5 -56.19 56.91 110.74
CA LYS A 5 -56.42 57.14 109.26
C LYS A 5 -55.24 57.30 108.35
N PRO A 6 -53.98 57.50 108.72
CA PRO A 6 -52.89 57.67 107.69
C PRO A 6 -52.34 56.36 107.13
N ARG A 7 -52.42 55.23 107.78
CA ARG A 7 -51.80 53.96 107.25
C ARG A 7 -52.54 53.34 106.05
N ILE A 8 -53.87 53.46 105.98
CA ILE A 8 -54.62 52.91 104.90
C ILE A 8 -54.39 53.69 103.57
N ILE A 9 -54.21 55.06 103.68
CA ILE A 9 -53.88 55.86 102.51
C ILE A 9 -52.53 55.56 101.92
N HIS A 10 -51.53 55.30 102.74
CA HIS A 10 -50.20 54.89 102.28
C HIS A 10 -50.21 53.50 101.59
N PHE A 11 -51.02 52.55 102.14
CA PHE A 11 -51.17 51.26 101.54
C PHE A 11 -51.86 51.30 100.15
N ILE A 12 -52.88 52.18 100.03
CA ILE A 12 -53.57 52.37 98.72
C ILE A 12 -52.63 53.10 97.75
N VAL A 13 -51.86 54.05 98.18
CA VAL A 13 -50.88 54.75 97.33
C VAL A 13 -49.79 53.78 96.86
N THR A 14 -49.28 52.94 97.78
CA THR A 14 -48.27 51.93 97.39
C THR A 14 -48.83 50.91 96.43
N LEU A 15 -50.09 50.48 96.61
CA LEU A 15 -50.73 49.50 95.72
C LEU A 15 -50.99 50.14 94.34
N VAL A 16 -51.32 51.47 94.28
CA VAL A 16 -51.49 52.17 93.00
C VAL A 16 -50.15 52.31 92.27
N PHE A 17 -49.03 52.56 92.99
CA PHE A 17 -47.71 52.66 92.41
C PHE A 17 -47.24 51.31 91.91
N ILE A 18 -47.52 50.20 92.65
CA ILE A 18 -47.20 48.84 92.17
C ILE A 18 -48.02 48.49 90.94
N GLY A 19 -49.33 48.82 90.93
CA GLY A 19 -50.23 48.64 89.82
C GLY A 19 -49.77 49.41 88.56
N MET A 20 -49.35 50.66 88.78
CA MET A 20 -48.85 51.51 87.73
C MET A 20 -47.50 50.99 87.19
N GLY A 21 -46.59 50.48 88.06
CA GLY A 21 -45.35 49.85 87.67
C GLY A 21 -45.59 48.60 86.84
N ALA A 22 -46.54 47.75 87.28
CA ALA A 22 -46.93 46.54 86.54
C ALA A 22 -47.55 46.88 85.16
N LEU A 23 -48.38 47.93 85.11
CA LEU A 23 -48.96 48.40 83.86
C LEU A 23 -47.89 48.89 82.86
N VAL A 24 -46.97 49.68 83.35
CA VAL A 24 -45.83 50.17 82.52
C VAL A 24 -44.96 48.99 82.06
N PHE A 25 -44.75 47.99 82.91
CA PHE A 25 -43.96 46.81 82.54
C PHE A 25 -44.67 46.00 81.46
N VAL A 26 -46.00 45.81 81.57
CA VAL A 26 -46.76 45.07 80.51
C VAL A 26 -46.75 45.85 79.20
N VAL A 27 -46.94 47.18 79.22
CA VAL A 27 -46.90 48.04 78.03
C VAL A 27 -45.51 47.96 77.34
N LEU A 28 -44.43 48.04 78.17
CA LEU A 28 -43.08 47.99 77.66
C LEU A 28 -42.74 46.58 77.04
N THR A 29 -43.31 45.50 77.62
CA THR A 29 -43.06 44.19 77.08
C THR A 29 -43.97 43.92 75.89
N ALA A 30 -45.15 44.46 75.80
CA ALA A 30 -46.05 44.36 74.67
C ALA A 30 -45.63 45.18 73.48
N THR A 31 -44.94 46.31 73.70
CA THR A 31 -44.42 47.22 72.66
C THR A 31 -43.00 46.88 72.20
N LYS A 32 -42.42 45.73 72.60
CA LYS A 32 -41.11 45.34 72.11
C LYS A 32 -41.22 45.11 70.57
N PRO A 33 -40.46 45.87 69.76
CA PRO A 33 -40.46 45.63 68.32
C PRO A 33 -39.91 44.21 68.07
N LYS A 34 -40.62 43.38 67.29
CA LYS A 34 -40.10 42.12 66.77
C LYS A 34 -38.97 42.47 65.82
N LEU A 35 -37.74 42.22 66.25
CA LEU A 35 -36.59 42.32 65.41
C LEU A 35 -36.76 41.17 64.35
N GLU A 36 -37.19 41.52 63.13
CA GLU A 36 -37.06 40.62 61.95
C GLU A 36 -35.57 40.35 61.76
N ARG A 37 -35.19 39.12 62.01
CA ARG A 37 -33.86 38.67 61.59
C ARG A 37 -33.80 38.71 60.09
N THR A 38 -33.44 39.83 59.50
CA THR A 38 -33.02 39.90 58.10
C THR A 38 -31.76 39.06 57.96
N GLN A 39 -31.87 37.88 57.37
CA GLN A 39 -30.68 37.12 56.99
C GLN A 39 -29.84 38.01 56.08
N PRO A 40 -28.55 38.21 56.39
CA PRO A 40 -27.71 38.99 55.48
C PRO A 40 -27.74 38.30 54.11
N PRO A 41 -27.85 39.05 53.01
CA PRO A 41 -27.83 38.46 51.67
C PRO A 41 -26.56 37.61 51.53
N VAL A 42 -26.74 36.31 51.20
CA VAL A 42 -25.61 35.43 50.92
C VAL A 42 -24.79 36.07 49.82
N PRO A 43 -23.51 36.38 50.06
CA PRO A 43 -22.70 37.03 49.05
C PRO A 43 -22.64 36.07 47.85
N LYS A 44 -23.17 36.50 46.69
CA LYS A 44 -23.07 35.75 45.43
C LYS A 44 -21.59 35.63 45.09
N PRO A 45 -21.07 34.40 44.92
CA PRO A 45 -19.68 34.25 44.56
C PRO A 45 -19.42 34.98 43.25
N MET A 46 -18.42 35.84 43.22
CA MET A 46 -17.96 36.45 41.96
C MET A 46 -17.23 35.39 41.17
N VAL A 47 -17.84 34.93 40.10
CA VAL A 47 -17.23 33.99 39.15
C VAL A 47 -16.74 34.76 37.94
N SER A 48 -15.50 34.56 37.57
CA SER A 48 -14.97 35.06 36.30
C SER A 48 -15.42 34.12 35.19
N VAL A 49 -16.16 34.64 34.24
CA VAL A 49 -16.62 33.89 33.06
C VAL A 49 -15.87 34.36 31.84
N ALA A 50 -15.27 33.42 31.11
CA ALA A 50 -14.69 33.66 29.78
C ALA A 50 -15.67 33.24 28.73
N ARG A 51 -15.94 34.07 27.74
CA ARG A 51 -16.74 33.71 26.59
C ARG A 51 -15.85 32.90 25.62
N ILE A 52 -16.07 31.59 25.54
CA ILE A 52 -15.38 30.73 24.62
C ILE A 52 -15.82 31.09 23.19
N LYS A 53 -14.86 31.45 22.36
CA LYS A 53 -15.08 31.64 20.92
C LYS A 53 -14.52 30.40 20.22
N THR A 54 -15.35 29.62 19.56
CA THR A 54 -14.91 28.54 18.68
C THR A 54 -14.29 29.13 17.43
N ARG A 55 -13.10 28.70 17.08
CA ARG A 55 -12.43 29.05 15.81
C ARG A 55 -12.05 27.75 15.13
N PRO A 56 -12.19 27.63 13.80
CA PRO A 56 -11.57 26.57 13.07
C PRO A 56 -10.06 26.67 13.26
N GLN A 57 -9.45 25.58 13.69
CA GLN A 57 -7.99 25.51 13.88
C GLN A 57 -7.50 24.34 13.04
N VAL A 58 -6.45 24.59 12.26
CA VAL A 58 -5.77 23.54 11.52
C VAL A 58 -4.94 22.72 12.50
N VAL A 59 -5.21 21.44 12.57
CA VAL A 59 -4.39 20.49 13.33
C VAL A 59 -3.31 20.00 12.41
N ILE A 60 -2.06 20.20 12.77
CA ILE A 60 -0.89 19.74 12.03
C ILE A 60 -0.32 18.54 12.78
N ILE A 61 -0.42 17.38 12.17
CA ILE A 61 0.21 16.16 12.66
C ILE A 61 1.58 16.05 12.01
N ARG A 62 2.59 15.77 12.80
CA ARG A 62 3.96 15.59 12.35
C ARG A 62 4.36 14.17 12.59
N GLY A 63 4.85 13.51 11.54
CA GLY A 63 5.42 12.17 11.61
C GLY A 63 6.80 12.16 10.97
N GLU A 64 7.64 11.27 11.43
CA GLU A 64 8.92 10.97 10.79
C GLU A 64 8.78 9.66 10.03
N GLY A 65 9.29 9.60 8.81
CA GLY A 65 9.14 8.45 7.95
C GLY A 65 10.41 8.10 7.20
N THR A 66 10.47 6.86 6.73
CA THR A 66 11.56 6.38 5.88
C THR A 66 11.13 6.46 4.42
N VAL A 67 11.92 7.13 3.61
CA VAL A 67 11.75 7.18 2.16
C VAL A 67 12.29 5.89 1.57
N ARG A 68 11.49 5.23 0.77
CA ARG A 68 11.87 4.02 0.04
C ARG A 68 11.54 4.17 -1.44
N PRO A 69 12.30 3.57 -2.36
CA PRO A 69 11.90 3.51 -3.75
C PRO A 69 10.62 2.67 -3.88
N LEU A 70 9.71 3.09 -4.76
CA LEU A 70 8.48 2.32 -5.00
C LEU A 70 8.76 0.92 -5.60
N ARG A 71 9.88 0.79 -6.32
CA ARG A 71 10.31 -0.48 -6.93
C ARG A 71 11.78 -0.68 -6.66
N GLU A 72 12.09 -1.83 -6.09
CA GLU A 72 13.43 -2.33 -5.86
C GLU A 72 13.47 -3.79 -6.30
N ILE A 73 14.43 -4.16 -7.11
CA ILE A 73 14.59 -5.52 -7.62
C ILE A 73 16.05 -5.95 -7.57
N GLN A 74 16.26 -7.24 -7.39
CA GLN A 74 17.55 -7.85 -7.64
C GLN A 74 17.65 -8.25 -9.12
N LEU A 75 18.68 -7.78 -9.79
CA LEU A 75 19.01 -8.16 -11.15
C LEU A 75 19.64 -9.54 -11.13
N VAL A 76 18.95 -10.51 -11.71
CA VAL A 76 19.39 -11.91 -11.76
C VAL A 76 19.43 -12.42 -13.19
N PRO A 77 20.46 -13.21 -13.59
CA PRO A 77 20.54 -13.79 -14.91
C PRO A 77 19.55 -14.97 -15.03
N GLN A 78 18.99 -15.13 -16.22
CA GLN A 78 18.11 -16.26 -16.57
C GLN A 78 18.84 -17.37 -17.32
N VAL A 79 20.10 -17.11 -17.69
CA VAL A 79 21.02 -18.05 -18.33
C VAL A 79 22.38 -17.92 -17.67
N ASN A 80 23.18 -18.98 -17.73
CA ASN A 80 24.52 -19.00 -17.15
C ASN A 80 25.59 -18.66 -18.21
N GLY A 81 26.72 -18.21 -17.80
CA GLY A 81 27.86 -17.97 -18.67
C GLY A 81 28.84 -16.92 -18.14
N LYS A 82 29.86 -16.63 -18.95
CA LYS A 82 30.86 -15.63 -18.63
C LYS A 82 30.36 -14.23 -19.02
N VAL A 83 30.52 -13.28 -18.15
CA VAL A 83 30.23 -11.87 -18.43
C VAL A 83 31.29 -11.29 -19.38
N VAL A 84 30.84 -10.78 -20.51
CA VAL A 84 31.71 -10.18 -21.55
C VAL A 84 31.58 -8.68 -21.65
N PHE A 85 30.51 -8.13 -21.08
CA PHE A 85 30.24 -6.70 -21.08
C PHE A 85 29.44 -6.28 -19.85
N THR A 86 29.84 -5.16 -19.23
CA THR A 86 29.07 -4.41 -18.23
C THR A 86 28.93 -2.97 -18.71
N SER A 87 27.73 -2.39 -18.52
CA SER A 87 27.48 -0.99 -18.82
C SER A 87 28.23 -0.08 -17.84
N ARG A 88 28.65 1.09 -18.29
CA ARG A 88 29.21 2.12 -17.38
C ARG A 88 28.17 2.63 -16.36
N ALA A 89 26.89 2.43 -16.66
CA ALA A 89 25.80 2.74 -15.73
C ALA A 89 25.62 1.66 -14.64
N LEU A 90 26.19 0.47 -14.81
CA LEU A 90 26.13 -0.61 -13.84
C LEU A 90 27.31 -0.45 -12.85
N VAL A 91 27.21 0.54 -12.01
CA VAL A 91 28.10 0.86 -10.88
C VAL A 91 27.25 1.43 -9.77
N ASP A 92 27.69 1.35 -8.52
CA ASP A 92 26.97 1.89 -7.38
C ASP A 92 26.59 3.35 -7.59
N GLY A 93 25.29 3.66 -7.47
CA GLY A 93 24.73 4.99 -7.75
C GLY A 93 24.58 5.35 -9.22
N GLY A 94 24.98 4.49 -10.17
CA GLY A 94 24.85 4.73 -11.60
C GLY A 94 23.41 4.81 -12.06
N GLU A 95 23.12 5.66 -13.05
CA GLU A 95 21.77 5.91 -13.57
C GLU A 95 21.59 5.24 -14.93
N PHE A 96 20.43 4.59 -15.12
CA PHE A 96 20.09 3.88 -16.36
C PHE A 96 18.64 4.16 -16.78
N GLN A 97 18.35 3.95 -18.05
CA GLN A 97 17.02 4.04 -18.63
C GLN A 97 16.46 2.65 -18.95
N LYS A 98 15.14 2.56 -18.97
CA LYS A 98 14.43 1.33 -19.35
C LYS A 98 14.87 0.85 -20.74
N GLY A 99 15.30 -0.41 -20.82
CA GLY A 99 15.76 -1.04 -22.06
C GLY A 99 17.27 -0.95 -22.28
N ASP A 100 18.00 -0.16 -21.49
CA ASP A 100 19.47 -0.14 -21.56
C ASP A 100 20.04 -1.52 -21.26
N VAL A 101 21.04 -1.93 -22.04
CA VAL A 101 21.78 -3.16 -21.78
C VAL A 101 22.74 -2.92 -20.62
N LEU A 102 22.44 -3.49 -19.47
CA LEU A 102 23.27 -3.35 -18.27
C LEU A 102 24.45 -4.34 -18.26
N LEU A 103 24.21 -5.54 -18.75
CA LEU A 103 25.20 -6.63 -18.75
C LEU A 103 24.95 -7.56 -19.94
N ARG A 104 26.04 -8.13 -20.47
CA ARG A 104 25.96 -9.18 -21.51
C ARG A 104 26.79 -10.40 -21.11
N ILE A 105 26.15 -11.54 -21.16
CA ILE A 105 26.77 -12.86 -21.02
C ILE A 105 27.25 -13.28 -22.40
N ASP A 106 28.33 -14.08 -22.49
CA ASP A 106 28.89 -14.59 -23.73
C ASP A 106 27.80 -15.28 -24.58
N PRO A 107 27.45 -14.77 -25.76
CA PRO A 107 26.36 -15.30 -26.55
C PRO A 107 26.78 -16.45 -27.49
N VAL A 108 28.06 -16.78 -27.59
CA VAL A 108 28.56 -17.68 -28.64
C VAL A 108 27.90 -19.06 -28.58
N ASP A 109 27.85 -19.69 -27.42
CA ASP A 109 27.22 -21.00 -27.25
C ASP A 109 25.72 -20.96 -27.57
N TYR A 110 25.05 -19.89 -27.20
CA TYR A 110 23.63 -19.68 -27.48
C TYR A 110 23.35 -19.43 -28.96
N GLN A 111 24.24 -18.72 -29.67
CA GLN A 111 24.16 -18.52 -31.12
C GLN A 111 24.33 -19.85 -31.86
N LEU A 112 25.28 -20.69 -31.44
CA LEU A 112 25.47 -22.02 -31.97
C LEU A 112 24.23 -22.92 -31.73
N ALA A 113 23.63 -22.84 -30.54
CA ALA A 113 22.39 -23.56 -30.22
C ALA A 113 21.22 -23.13 -31.13
N VAL A 114 21.09 -21.83 -31.43
CA VAL A 114 20.07 -21.32 -32.37
C VAL A 114 20.34 -21.87 -33.78
N THR A 115 21.59 -21.86 -34.25
CA THR A 115 21.96 -22.36 -35.56
C THR A 115 21.66 -23.86 -35.70
N LEU A 116 21.97 -24.64 -34.67
CA LEU A 116 21.66 -26.08 -34.64
C LEU A 116 20.17 -26.35 -34.65
N ALA A 117 19.40 -25.62 -33.81
CA ALA A 117 17.95 -25.77 -33.79
C ALA A 117 17.29 -25.34 -35.12
N GLN A 118 17.83 -24.33 -35.79
CA GLN A 118 17.37 -23.90 -37.10
C GLN A 118 17.64 -24.95 -38.17
N ALA A 119 18.77 -25.66 -38.14
CA ALA A 119 19.07 -26.75 -39.01
C ALA A 119 18.08 -27.92 -38.81
N ARG A 120 17.73 -28.25 -37.56
CA ARG A 120 16.72 -29.28 -37.24
C ARG A 120 15.34 -28.94 -37.79
N VAL A 121 14.92 -27.67 -37.68
CA VAL A 121 13.65 -27.22 -38.27
C VAL A 121 13.67 -27.42 -39.79
N LYS A 122 14.78 -27.08 -40.46
CA LYS A 122 14.90 -27.29 -41.93
C LYS A 122 14.84 -28.77 -42.31
N ASP A 123 15.47 -29.66 -41.56
CA ASP A 123 15.37 -31.11 -41.74
C ASP A 123 13.93 -31.60 -41.58
N SER A 124 13.25 -31.16 -40.51
CA SER A 124 11.84 -31.53 -40.23
C SER A 124 10.86 -30.97 -41.30
N GLU A 125 11.10 -29.75 -41.78
CA GLU A 125 10.32 -29.17 -42.90
C GLU A 125 10.47 -30.00 -44.16
N SER A 126 11.70 -30.43 -44.49
CA SER A 126 11.95 -31.30 -45.63
C SER A 126 11.26 -32.67 -45.48
N LYS A 127 11.38 -33.30 -44.28
CA LYS A 127 10.71 -34.59 -44.00
C LYS A 127 9.19 -34.49 -44.05
N LEU A 128 8.62 -33.38 -43.53
CA LEU A 128 7.18 -33.12 -43.63
C LEU A 128 6.75 -33.04 -45.12
N LYS A 129 7.49 -32.30 -45.95
CA LYS A 129 7.19 -32.16 -47.37
C LYS A 129 7.21 -33.50 -48.08
N VAL A 130 8.23 -34.34 -47.82
CA VAL A 130 8.26 -35.71 -48.33
C VAL A 130 7.05 -36.53 -47.94
N ALA A 131 6.68 -36.49 -46.65
CA ALA A 131 5.50 -37.20 -46.13
C ALA A 131 4.17 -36.67 -46.72
N GLU A 132 4.08 -35.37 -47.03
CA GLU A 132 2.91 -34.78 -47.70
C GLU A 132 2.80 -35.27 -49.14
N GLU A 133 3.89 -35.27 -49.91
CA GLU A 133 3.92 -35.76 -51.26
C GLU A 133 3.63 -37.27 -51.35
N GLU A 134 4.25 -38.08 -50.48
CA GLU A 134 3.94 -39.51 -50.41
C GLU A 134 2.48 -39.82 -50.06
N ALA A 135 1.89 -39.02 -49.12
CA ALA A 135 0.48 -39.16 -48.77
C ALA A 135 -0.44 -38.73 -49.92
N ALA A 136 -0.03 -37.73 -50.71
CA ALA A 136 -0.76 -37.31 -51.93
C ALA A 136 -0.77 -38.41 -53.01
N VAL A 137 0.40 -38.96 -53.30
CA VAL A 137 0.53 -40.04 -54.26
C VAL A 137 -0.31 -41.29 -53.85
N SER A 138 -0.23 -41.71 -52.60
CA SER A 138 -1.00 -42.82 -52.06
C SER A 138 -2.52 -42.59 -52.13
N ARG A 139 -2.98 -41.36 -51.96
CA ARG A 139 -4.42 -41.00 -52.10
C ARG A 139 -4.84 -41.07 -53.59
N GLU A 140 -3.99 -40.57 -54.49
CA GLU A 140 -4.25 -40.62 -55.94
C GLU A 140 -4.29 -42.01 -56.43
N GLU A 141 -3.31 -42.91 -56.10
CA GLU A 141 -3.31 -44.35 -56.44
C GLU A 141 -4.58 -45.04 -55.94
N TRP A 142 -5.00 -44.82 -54.71
CA TRP A 142 -6.24 -45.38 -54.18
C TRP A 142 -7.46 -44.95 -54.99
N GLN A 143 -7.57 -43.66 -55.33
CA GLN A 143 -8.68 -43.10 -56.11
C GLN A 143 -8.71 -43.77 -57.56
N LEU A 144 -7.55 -43.97 -58.15
CA LEU A 144 -7.47 -44.65 -59.49
C LEU A 144 -7.93 -46.07 -59.41
N LEU A 145 -7.53 -46.83 -58.38
CA LEU A 145 -7.85 -48.25 -58.22
C LEU A 145 -9.31 -48.55 -57.88
N TYR A 146 -9.92 -47.64 -57.03
CA TYR A 146 -11.23 -47.90 -56.46
C TYR A 146 -12.32 -46.93 -56.97
N LYS A 147 -12.06 -46.19 -58.05
CA LYS A 147 -12.97 -45.18 -58.63
C LYS A 147 -14.33 -45.79 -59.08
N ALA A 148 -14.40 -47.06 -59.22
CA ALA A 148 -15.59 -47.75 -59.71
C ALA A 148 -16.48 -48.41 -58.64
N ASP A 149 -16.05 -48.38 -57.37
CA ASP A 149 -16.82 -48.99 -56.28
C ASP A 149 -17.42 -47.92 -55.31
N PRO A 150 -18.75 -47.67 -55.44
CA PRO A 150 -19.42 -46.62 -54.55
C PRO A 150 -19.41 -46.98 -53.07
N LYS A 151 -19.12 -48.24 -52.70
CA LYS A 151 -19.08 -48.70 -51.29
C LYS A 151 -17.73 -48.49 -50.66
N ASN A 152 -16.69 -48.08 -51.37
CA ASN A 152 -15.33 -47.93 -50.87
C ASN A 152 -14.78 -46.51 -51.04
N ASN A 153 -15.63 -45.56 -50.88
CA ASN A 153 -15.29 -44.12 -51.07
C ASN A 153 -14.48 -43.49 -49.89
N GLN A 154 -14.26 -44.22 -48.78
CA GLN A 154 -13.41 -43.76 -47.69
C GLN A 154 -12.02 -44.39 -47.81
N ILE A 155 -11.02 -43.53 -47.99
CA ILE A 155 -9.61 -43.94 -47.98
C ILE A 155 -9.24 -44.31 -46.54
N PRO A 156 -8.78 -45.57 -46.28
CA PRO A 156 -8.32 -45.93 -44.96
C PRO A 156 -7.15 -45.01 -44.51
N ALA A 157 -7.16 -44.53 -43.28
CA ALA A 157 -6.16 -43.57 -42.74
C ALA A 157 -4.71 -44.10 -42.90
N LEU A 158 -4.53 -45.41 -42.84
CA LEU A 158 -3.23 -46.06 -43.03
C LEU A 158 -2.75 -45.97 -44.49
N VAL A 159 -3.67 -46.12 -45.45
CA VAL A 159 -3.38 -45.99 -46.91
C VAL A 159 -3.09 -44.51 -47.22
N ALA A 160 -3.84 -43.59 -46.65
CA ALA A 160 -3.62 -42.15 -46.77
C ALA A 160 -2.37 -41.68 -46.04
N LYS A 161 -1.61 -42.57 -45.39
CA LYS A 161 -0.41 -42.26 -44.60
C LYS A 161 -0.63 -41.17 -43.52
N GLU A 162 -1.88 -41.03 -43.01
CA GLU A 162 -2.25 -40.00 -42.03
C GLU A 162 -1.41 -40.05 -40.74
N PRO A 163 -1.12 -41.25 -40.14
CA PRO A 163 -0.26 -41.32 -38.97
C PRO A 163 1.15 -40.81 -39.22
N GLN A 164 1.75 -41.11 -40.39
CA GLN A 164 3.08 -40.65 -40.78
C GLN A 164 3.11 -39.15 -40.98
N LEU A 165 2.08 -38.61 -41.64
CA LEU A 165 1.92 -37.18 -41.83
C LEU A 165 1.74 -36.45 -40.48
N ALA A 166 0.91 -37.00 -39.60
CA ALA A 166 0.71 -36.46 -38.26
C ALA A 166 2.01 -36.48 -37.44
N ALA A 167 2.78 -37.56 -37.51
CA ALA A 167 4.08 -37.68 -36.85
C ALA A 167 5.09 -36.64 -37.38
N ALA A 168 5.17 -36.45 -38.72
CA ALA A 168 6.04 -35.46 -39.33
C ALA A 168 5.65 -34.03 -38.92
N LYS A 169 4.35 -33.68 -38.86
CA LYS A 169 3.83 -32.41 -38.39
C LYS A 169 4.17 -32.17 -36.92
N ALA A 170 3.98 -33.18 -36.06
CA ALA A 170 4.32 -33.10 -34.66
C ALA A 170 5.82 -32.89 -34.43
N LYS A 171 6.67 -33.58 -35.23
CA LYS A 171 8.12 -33.42 -35.17
C LYS A 171 8.56 -32.00 -35.55
N LEU A 172 7.99 -31.45 -36.64
CA LEU A 172 8.27 -30.07 -37.04
C LEU A 172 7.83 -29.07 -35.97
N ALA A 173 6.66 -29.28 -35.34
CA ALA A 173 6.19 -28.41 -34.26
C ALA A 173 7.14 -28.45 -33.04
N ALA A 174 7.64 -29.64 -32.68
CA ALA A 174 8.62 -29.80 -31.61
C ALA A 174 9.94 -29.07 -31.92
N ASP A 175 10.49 -29.24 -33.13
CA ASP A 175 11.74 -28.60 -33.52
C ASP A 175 11.62 -27.06 -33.62
N ARG A 176 10.44 -26.55 -34.00
CA ARG A 176 10.13 -25.11 -33.96
C ARG A 176 10.08 -24.57 -32.52
N ALA A 177 9.52 -25.34 -31.59
CA ALA A 177 9.52 -24.97 -30.18
C ALA A 177 10.93 -24.94 -29.59
N ASP A 178 11.78 -25.92 -29.96
CA ASP A 178 13.19 -25.95 -29.57
C ASP A 178 13.97 -24.75 -30.12
N LEU A 179 13.73 -24.37 -31.39
CA LEU A 179 14.31 -23.16 -31.97
C LEU A 179 13.88 -21.88 -31.24
N GLN A 180 12.61 -21.79 -30.88
CA GLN A 180 12.11 -20.65 -30.12
C GLN A 180 12.75 -20.56 -28.73
N LYS A 181 12.91 -21.71 -28.04
CA LYS A 181 13.62 -21.80 -26.76
C LYS A 181 15.09 -21.38 -26.92
N ALA A 182 15.78 -21.82 -27.95
CA ALA A 182 17.18 -21.40 -28.19
C ALA A 182 17.29 -19.89 -28.43
N LYS A 183 16.39 -19.30 -29.23
CA LYS A 183 16.33 -17.85 -29.46
C LYS A 183 16.07 -17.07 -28.17
N LEU A 184 15.13 -17.54 -27.34
CA LEU A 184 14.84 -16.90 -26.06
C LEU A 184 16.05 -16.94 -25.12
N ASN A 185 16.79 -18.07 -25.09
CA ASN A 185 18.00 -18.15 -24.27
C ASN A 185 19.11 -17.23 -24.80
N LEU A 186 19.23 -17.04 -26.12
CA LEU A 186 20.14 -16.07 -26.69
C LEU A 186 19.73 -14.64 -26.32
N GLU A 187 18.45 -14.31 -26.37
CA GLU A 187 17.96 -12.98 -25.93
C GLU A 187 18.29 -12.71 -24.44
N ARG A 188 18.17 -13.74 -23.61
CA ARG A 188 18.47 -13.68 -22.18
C ARG A 188 19.95 -13.50 -21.85
N THR A 189 20.85 -13.60 -22.83
CA THR A 189 22.25 -13.23 -22.64
C THR A 189 22.44 -11.73 -22.53
N GLU A 190 21.52 -10.91 -23.03
CA GLU A 190 21.48 -9.48 -22.83
C GLU A 190 20.52 -9.16 -21.68
N ILE A 191 21.08 -8.71 -20.56
CA ILE A 191 20.31 -8.30 -19.40
C ILE A 191 20.04 -6.81 -19.49
N LYS A 192 18.75 -6.46 -19.63
CA LYS A 192 18.29 -5.08 -19.83
C LYS A 192 17.57 -4.54 -18.61
N ALA A 193 17.63 -3.24 -18.43
CA ALA A 193 16.91 -2.51 -17.41
C ALA A 193 15.40 -2.58 -17.61
N PRO A 194 14.61 -3.04 -16.60
CA PRO A 194 13.15 -3.16 -16.75
C PRO A 194 12.39 -1.84 -16.56
N PHE A 195 13.03 -0.82 -15.96
CA PHE A 195 12.49 0.51 -15.68
C PHE A 195 13.63 1.54 -15.62
N ASP A 196 13.31 2.82 -15.55
CA ASP A 196 14.29 3.91 -15.33
C ASP A 196 14.65 3.96 -13.85
N GLY A 197 15.95 4.00 -13.54
CA GLY A 197 16.39 3.91 -12.16
C GLY A 197 17.87 4.10 -11.94
N ARG A 198 18.28 3.71 -10.73
CA ARG A 198 19.69 3.68 -10.32
C ARG A 198 20.07 2.33 -9.74
N VAL A 199 21.37 2.05 -9.79
CA VAL A 199 21.99 0.91 -9.15
C VAL A 199 22.22 1.26 -7.68
N ASP A 200 21.78 0.40 -6.77
CA ASP A 200 22.09 0.51 -5.35
C ASP A 200 23.43 -0.18 -5.06
N GLU A 201 23.56 -1.42 -5.46
CA GLU A 201 24.75 -2.24 -5.23
C GLU A 201 25.05 -3.09 -6.47
N GLU A 202 26.31 -3.14 -6.88
CA GLU A 202 26.81 -4.00 -7.95
C GLU A 202 27.65 -5.14 -7.38
N ASN A 203 27.40 -6.37 -7.83
CA ASN A 203 28.07 -7.58 -7.35
C ASN A 203 28.62 -8.45 -8.51
N VAL A 204 28.98 -7.84 -9.65
CA VAL A 204 29.43 -8.58 -10.84
C VAL A 204 30.47 -7.81 -11.64
N ASP A 205 31.49 -8.51 -12.09
CA ASP A 205 32.57 -7.96 -12.90
C ASP A 205 32.68 -8.64 -14.27
N ILE A 206 33.29 -7.90 -15.23
CA ILE A 206 33.64 -8.45 -16.54
C ILE A 206 34.62 -9.62 -16.36
N GLY A 207 34.32 -10.74 -17.03
CA GLY A 207 35.12 -11.95 -16.96
C GLY A 207 34.66 -12.95 -15.90
N GLN A 208 33.78 -12.55 -14.99
CA GLN A 208 33.17 -13.42 -14.01
C GLN A 208 32.19 -14.40 -14.66
N TYR A 209 32.12 -15.62 -14.14
CA TYR A 209 31.10 -16.60 -14.53
C TYR A 209 29.91 -16.47 -13.61
N VAL A 210 28.70 -16.29 -14.19
CA VAL A 210 27.44 -16.12 -13.45
C VAL A 210 26.50 -17.30 -13.66
N ALA A 211 25.77 -17.65 -12.63
CA ALA A 211 24.79 -18.73 -12.63
C ALA A 211 23.34 -18.18 -12.56
N VAL A 212 22.40 -18.95 -13.07
CA VAL A 212 20.96 -18.61 -13.02
C VAL A 212 20.54 -18.35 -11.58
N GLY A 213 19.87 -17.21 -11.33
CA GLY A 213 19.36 -16.82 -10.01
C GLY A 213 20.40 -16.16 -9.10
N GLN A 214 21.66 -16.00 -9.50
CA GLN A 214 22.66 -15.25 -8.75
C GLN A 214 22.34 -13.76 -8.81
N ALA A 215 22.31 -13.07 -7.66
CA ALA A 215 22.14 -11.62 -7.62
C ALA A 215 23.38 -10.94 -8.21
N LEU A 216 23.19 -10.12 -9.24
CA LEU A 216 24.24 -9.38 -9.94
C LEU A 216 24.30 -7.92 -9.52
N ALA A 217 23.15 -7.34 -9.23
CA ALA A 217 23.01 -5.96 -8.77
C ALA A 217 21.62 -5.78 -8.10
N THR A 218 21.48 -4.76 -7.29
CA THR A 218 20.20 -4.26 -6.80
C THR A 218 19.86 -2.97 -7.54
N LEU A 219 18.68 -2.91 -8.11
CA LEU A 219 18.20 -1.77 -8.91
C LEU A 219 16.97 -1.16 -8.25
N PHE A 220 16.88 0.17 -8.22
CA PHE A 220 15.71 0.86 -7.70
C PHE A 220 15.22 1.96 -8.64
N SER A 221 13.89 2.18 -8.63
CA SER A 221 13.27 3.23 -9.46
C SER A 221 13.44 4.61 -8.83
N ILE A 222 13.65 5.64 -9.67
CA ILE A 222 13.80 7.03 -9.22
C ILE A 222 12.57 7.90 -9.51
N ASN A 223 11.60 7.36 -10.27
CA ASN A 223 10.43 8.15 -10.72
C ASN A 223 9.40 8.34 -9.61
N GLN A 224 9.32 7.42 -8.67
CA GLN A 224 8.37 7.44 -7.56
C GLN A 224 9.03 6.85 -6.31
N ALA A 225 8.75 7.48 -5.18
CA ALA A 225 9.13 6.98 -3.87
C ALA A 225 7.89 6.87 -2.98
N GLU A 226 7.93 5.95 -2.06
CA GLU A 226 6.96 5.84 -0.97
C GLU A 226 7.60 6.31 0.34
N ILE A 227 6.80 6.87 1.20
CA ILE A 227 7.23 7.28 2.53
C ILE A 227 6.38 6.52 3.54
N VAL A 228 7.02 5.64 4.27
CA VAL A 228 6.38 4.88 5.34
C VAL A 228 6.49 5.68 6.63
N VAL A 229 5.36 6.19 7.12
CA VAL A 229 5.27 6.98 8.35
C VAL A 229 4.42 6.19 9.34
N PRO A 230 4.96 5.77 10.48
CA PRO A 230 4.17 5.19 11.55
C PRO A 230 3.40 6.30 12.27
N PHE A 231 2.09 6.12 12.42
CA PHE A 231 1.22 6.98 13.22
C PHE A 231 0.58 6.16 14.35
N GLU A 232 0.25 6.83 15.45
CA GLU A 232 -0.56 6.24 16.51
C GLU A 232 -2.04 6.25 16.10
N ASP A 233 -2.82 5.30 16.64
CA ASP A 233 -4.24 5.18 16.31
C ASP A 233 -5.05 6.45 16.64
N GLU A 234 -4.60 7.22 17.64
CA GLU A 234 -5.23 8.47 18.05
C GLU A 234 -5.07 9.58 17.01
N ASP A 235 -4.00 9.57 16.24
CA ASP A 235 -3.74 10.55 15.18
C ASP A 235 -4.72 10.41 14.01
N LEU A 236 -5.25 9.19 13.76
CA LEU A 236 -6.19 8.90 12.69
C LEU A 236 -7.53 9.64 12.81
N TYR A 237 -7.84 10.23 13.97
CA TYR A 237 -9.00 11.10 14.12
C TYR A 237 -8.88 12.45 13.38
N TRP A 238 -7.67 12.83 13.01
CA TRP A 238 -7.37 14.16 12.51
C TRP A 238 -7.10 14.22 11.00
N PHE A 239 -6.90 13.07 10.34
CA PHE A 239 -6.66 13.02 8.91
C PHE A 239 -7.33 11.81 8.27
N HIS A 240 -7.59 11.92 6.97
CA HIS A 240 -8.27 10.89 6.21
C HIS A 240 -7.28 10.03 5.43
N VAL A 241 -7.39 8.70 5.60
CA VAL A 241 -6.62 7.71 4.86
C VAL A 241 -7.59 6.92 3.98
N PRO A 242 -7.52 7.05 2.65
CA PRO A 242 -8.41 6.33 1.73
C PRO A 242 -8.36 4.82 1.94
N GLY A 243 -9.53 4.20 2.02
CA GLY A 243 -9.66 2.75 2.24
C GLY A 243 -9.41 2.27 3.68
N PHE A 244 -9.04 3.15 4.60
CA PHE A 244 -8.83 2.83 6.02
C PHE A 244 -9.77 3.60 6.94
N THR A 245 -9.86 4.92 6.79
CA THR A 245 -10.82 5.73 7.56
C THR A 245 -12.19 5.76 6.86
N PRO A 246 -13.31 5.83 7.61
CA PRO A 246 -14.64 5.91 7.01
C PRO A 246 -14.80 7.16 6.13
N GLY A 247 -15.32 7.00 4.92
CA GLY A 247 -15.60 8.08 3.97
C GLY A 247 -15.00 7.78 2.59
N ASP A 248 -15.52 8.45 1.57
CA ASP A 248 -15.07 8.32 0.17
C ASP A 248 -14.28 9.57 -0.26
N GLU A 249 -13.70 10.26 0.71
CA GLU A 249 -12.95 11.49 0.49
C GLU A 249 -11.52 11.20 0.00
N PRO A 250 -10.91 12.10 -0.77
CA PRO A 250 -9.49 12.00 -1.10
C PRO A 250 -8.65 12.10 0.16
N GLY A 251 -7.51 11.43 0.18
CA GLY A 251 -6.58 11.46 1.32
C GLY A 251 -6.16 12.88 1.70
N SER A 252 -5.84 13.05 2.97
CA SER A 252 -5.38 14.35 3.49
C SER A 252 -4.10 14.81 2.79
N VAL A 253 -3.98 16.11 2.57
CA VAL A 253 -2.79 16.70 1.95
C VAL A 253 -1.60 16.60 2.90
N VAL A 254 -0.49 16.06 2.39
CA VAL A 254 0.75 15.89 3.14
C VAL A 254 1.84 16.79 2.58
N SER A 255 2.55 17.49 3.46
CA SER A 255 3.75 18.23 3.09
C SER A 255 4.98 17.48 3.59
N VAL A 256 5.86 17.13 2.66
CA VAL A 256 7.11 16.41 2.98
C VAL A 256 8.26 17.42 2.99
N SER A 257 9.05 17.40 4.07
CA SER A 257 10.28 18.18 4.16
C SER A 257 11.43 17.26 4.57
N THR A 258 12.58 17.42 3.96
CA THR A 258 13.79 16.69 4.33
C THR A 258 14.90 17.68 4.68
N ARG A 259 15.75 17.29 5.63
CA ARG A 259 16.98 18.03 5.92
C ARG A 259 18.14 17.26 5.32
N VAL A 260 18.77 17.83 4.30
CA VAL A 260 19.97 17.27 3.71
C VAL A 260 21.18 18.05 4.24
N ALA A 261 22.14 17.36 4.84
CA ALA A 261 23.40 17.90 5.33
C ALA A 261 23.25 19.12 6.27
N GLY A 262 22.18 19.16 7.10
CA GLY A 262 22.00 20.21 8.12
C GLY A 262 21.58 21.58 7.57
N ARG A 263 21.11 21.67 6.33
CA ARG A 263 20.55 22.87 5.71
C ARG A 263 19.03 22.79 5.59
#